data_f2ff02659aab8201056d16162efb66b8
#
_entry.id   f2ff02659aab8201056d16162efb66b8
#
_cell.length_a   1.000
_cell.length_b   1.000
_cell.length_c   1.000
_cell.angle_alpha   90.00
_cell.angle_beta   90.00
_cell.angle_gamma   90.00
#
_symmetry.space_group_name_H-M   'P 1'
#
loop_
_entity.id
_entity.type
_entity.pdbx_description
1 polymer ?
#
loop_
_entity_poly.entity_id
_entity_poly.type
_entity_poly.pdbx_seq_one_letter_code
_entity_poly.pdbx_strand_id
1 'polypeptide(L)'
;MAEDVQPASNAKSESEDLYEQLKIFGGVLERVQREYVDEPENRELIEAAMIGMLQSLDPHSAYMPPKNFEDMKVQTKGEFGGLGIEVTMERGLVKVVAPIADTPAERAGILTNDLIARLDGEDVLGLTLSEAVDIMRGKIGTKITLTVLREGEEDPLEIDIIRDIIEIKAVRYRAEGPEGQIAYIRLTTFNDNTTKNLRKAMAELSASAGKGKFAGYILDLRNNPGGLLGEAVKVSDSFLSQGEIVSTRARKAEDNIRFNARRGDMSKGAPVLVLINGGSASASEIVAGALQDHHRALVVGTQSFGKGSVQTVIPLPNDGALRLTTARYFTPSGRSIQALGVTPDVIIDQELPEDIQARPRRSEASLRGHLSSSPENEKATSDGKTNKSEDDANNKSNTDTKDDSEDKSDESSEGNANVKAKDKNKEKGKSFAYVPRELEKDKQLQKAIEIMLAMDASKRRLLEN
;
A
#
# COMPACT_ATOMS: atom_id res chain seq x y z
N MET A 1 25.83 38.27 -34.60
CA MET A 1 24.77 38.43 -33.57
C MET A 1 25.13 37.50 -32.46
N ALA A 2 25.53 38.07 -31.35
CA ALA A 2 25.97 37.32 -30.18
C ALA A 2 24.73 36.84 -29.37
N GLU A 3 24.66 35.54 -29.10
CA GLU A 3 23.70 34.98 -28.18
C GLU A 3 24.14 35.29 -26.74
N ASP A 4 23.27 35.98 -26.02
CA ASP A 4 23.39 36.27 -24.61
C ASP A 4 23.28 34.97 -23.78
N VAL A 5 24.40 34.50 -23.26
CA VAL A 5 24.48 33.44 -22.25
C VAL A 5 24.35 34.07 -20.88
N GLN A 6 23.13 34.13 -20.33
CA GLN A 6 22.92 34.33 -18.91
C GLN A 6 22.52 33.01 -18.25
N PRO A 7 23.41 32.34 -17.45
CA PRO A 7 22.90 31.71 -16.25
C PRO A 7 23.90 31.53 -15.10
N ALA A 8 24.80 32.48 -14.81
CA ALA A 8 25.73 32.26 -13.69
C ALA A 8 25.40 33.05 -12.39
N SER A 9 24.48 34.01 -12.43
CA SER A 9 24.17 34.86 -11.26
C SER A 9 23.09 34.26 -10.33
N ASN A 10 22.10 33.53 -10.83
CA ASN A 10 21.05 32.99 -9.99
C ASN A 10 21.51 31.80 -9.11
N ALA A 11 22.38 30.92 -9.62
CA ALA A 11 22.84 29.74 -8.86
C ALA A 11 23.73 30.13 -7.65
N LYS A 12 24.46 31.25 -7.71
CA LYS A 12 25.23 31.77 -6.56
C LYS A 12 24.32 32.31 -5.47
N SER A 13 23.26 33.03 -5.81
CA SER A 13 22.35 33.62 -4.83
C SER A 13 21.50 32.54 -4.12
N GLU A 14 21.07 31.51 -4.82
CA GLU A 14 20.34 30.39 -4.24
C GLU A 14 21.19 29.55 -3.27
N SER A 15 22.47 29.34 -3.57
CA SER A 15 23.39 28.65 -2.66
C SER A 15 23.73 29.45 -1.40
N GLU A 16 23.91 30.77 -1.51
CA GLU A 16 24.15 31.68 -0.39
C GLU A 16 22.93 31.72 0.55
N ASP A 17 21.72 31.79 0.02
CA ASP A 17 20.49 31.76 0.81
C ASP A 17 20.34 30.40 1.56
N LEU A 18 20.61 29.26 0.90
CA LEU A 18 20.59 27.96 1.55
C LEU A 18 21.57 27.86 2.73
N TYR A 19 22.79 28.38 2.59
CA TYR A 19 23.78 28.39 3.67
C TYR A 19 23.34 29.27 4.85
N GLU A 20 22.70 30.40 4.59
CA GLU A 20 22.14 31.25 5.66
C GLU A 20 21.01 30.53 6.41
N GLN A 21 20.09 29.83 5.70
CA GLN A 21 19.03 29.02 6.31
C GLN A 21 19.61 27.88 7.16
N LEU A 22 20.63 27.16 6.68
CA LEU A 22 21.33 26.12 7.44
C LEU A 22 21.99 26.66 8.70
N LYS A 23 22.54 27.90 8.66
CA LYS A 23 23.12 28.56 9.83
C LYS A 23 22.06 28.91 10.88
N ILE A 24 20.88 29.37 10.45
CA ILE A 24 19.74 29.61 11.33
C ILE A 24 19.27 28.27 11.95
N PHE A 25 19.15 27.22 11.15
CA PHE A 25 18.77 25.89 11.63
C PHE A 25 19.76 25.37 12.69
N GLY A 26 21.07 25.50 12.45
CA GLY A 26 22.12 25.14 13.42
C GLY A 26 22.01 25.92 14.73
N GLY A 27 21.75 27.22 14.64
CA GLY A 27 21.55 28.08 15.82
C GLY A 27 20.31 27.72 16.63
N VAL A 28 19.21 27.32 15.96
CA VAL A 28 18.01 26.81 16.65
C VAL A 28 18.32 25.50 17.38
N LEU A 29 19.01 24.55 16.72
CA LEU A 29 19.40 23.27 17.29
C LEU A 29 20.28 23.47 18.54
N GLU A 30 21.31 24.33 18.46
CA GLU A 30 22.19 24.66 19.59
C GLU A 30 21.39 25.26 20.76
N ARG A 31 20.43 26.15 20.48
CA ARG A 31 19.60 26.76 21.50
C ARG A 31 18.68 25.74 22.19
N VAL A 32 18.08 24.83 21.42
CA VAL A 32 17.25 23.73 21.96
C VAL A 32 18.09 22.85 22.90
N GLN A 33 19.29 22.44 22.49
CA GLN A 33 20.19 21.67 23.32
C GLN A 33 20.57 22.36 24.64
N ARG A 34 20.78 23.67 24.62
CA ARG A 34 21.23 24.42 25.78
C ARG A 34 20.10 24.86 26.71
N GLU A 35 18.90 25.14 26.17
CA GLU A 35 17.86 25.86 26.92
C GLU A 35 16.60 25.04 27.15
N TYR A 36 16.46 23.85 26.51
CA TYR A 36 15.28 23.01 26.73
C TYR A 36 15.30 22.43 28.17
N VAL A 37 14.11 22.20 28.75
CA VAL A 37 13.94 21.82 30.16
C VAL A 37 14.56 20.46 30.50
N ASP A 38 14.51 19.50 29.58
CA ASP A 38 15.17 18.21 29.67
C ASP A 38 16.29 18.11 28.63
N GLU A 39 17.34 17.34 28.88
CA GLU A 39 18.43 17.16 27.92
C GLU A 39 17.95 16.30 26.73
N PRO A 40 17.79 16.89 25.50
CA PRO A 40 17.27 16.14 24.37
C PRO A 40 18.37 15.34 23.69
N GLU A 41 18.02 14.18 23.17
CA GLU A 41 18.92 13.39 22.35
C GLU A 41 19.10 14.02 20.93
N ASN A 42 20.34 14.33 20.59
CA ASN A 42 20.70 14.96 19.32
C ASN A 42 20.22 14.15 18.10
N ARG A 43 20.34 12.85 18.18
CA ARG A 43 19.91 11.95 17.12
C ARG A 43 18.41 12.05 16.86
N GLU A 44 17.60 12.04 17.91
CA GLU A 44 16.15 12.15 17.80
C GLU A 44 15.71 13.49 17.20
N LEU A 45 16.35 14.61 17.62
CA LEU A 45 16.07 15.92 17.06
C LEU A 45 16.37 16.00 15.57
N ILE A 46 17.51 15.47 15.14
CA ILE A 46 17.91 15.46 13.73
C ILE A 46 16.98 14.55 12.90
N GLU A 47 16.65 13.38 13.43
CA GLU A 47 15.69 12.46 12.76
C GLU A 47 14.31 13.12 12.63
N ALA A 48 13.81 13.78 13.68
CA ALA A 48 12.55 14.52 13.64
C ALA A 48 12.55 15.65 12.62
N ALA A 49 13.68 16.39 12.51
CA ALA A 49 13.84 17.44 11.51
C ALA A 49 13.82 16.87 10.07
N MET A 50 14.53 15.77 9.82
CA MET A 50 14.52 15.09 8.51
C MET A 50 13.11 14.58 8.16
N ILE A 51 12.41 14.00 9.12
CA ILE A 51 11.02 13.54 8.96
C ILE A 51 10.12 14.72 8.60
N GLY A 52 10.20 15.83 9.36
CA GLY A 52 9.38 17.03 9.11
C GLY A 52 9.62 17.64 7.73
N MET A 53 10.87 17.72 7.30
CA MET A 53 11.26 18.21 5.97
C MET A 53 10.64 17.34 4.86
N LEU A 54 10.74 16.02 4.97
CA LEU A 54 10.25 15.12 3.94
C LEU A 54 8.72 15.07 3.90
N GLN A 55 8.05 15.10 5.05
CA GLN A 55 6.60 15.16 5.15
C GLN A 55 6.00 16.46 4.58
N SER A 56 6.80 17.53 4.49
CA SER A 56 6.36 18.77 3.84
C SER A 56 6.29 18.69 2.32
N LEU A 57 6.96 17.70 1.70
CA LEU A 57 6.98 17.50 0.25
C LEU A 57 5.74 16.74 -0.24
N ASP A 58 5.49 15.56 0.35
CA ASP A 58 4.38 14.68 0.01
C ASP A 58 4.20 13.58 1.08
N PRO A 59 3.06 12.85 1.11
CA PRO A 59 2.80 11.85 2.15
C PRO A 59 3.62 10.55 2.00
N HIS A 60 4.41 10.40 0.96
CA HIS A 60 5.17 9.18 0.66
C HIS A 60 6.68 9.33 0.84
N SER A 61 7.19 10.56 0.76
CA SER A 61 8.59 10.85 1.05
C SER A 61 8.85 10.73 2.55
N ALA A 62 9.89 9.99 2.93
CA ALA A 62 10.18 9.71 4.34
C ALA A 62 11.66 9.39 4.57
N TYR A 63 12.17 9.76 5.73
CA TYR A 63 13.37 9.17 6.29
C TYR A 63 13.03 7.82 6.92
N MET A 64 13.83 6.81 6.63
CA MET A 64 13.72 5.47 7.19
C MET A 64 14.92 5.22 8.10
N PRO A 65 14.71 5.11 9.43
CA PRO A 65 15.73 4.61 10.34
C PRO A 65 16.22 3.20 9.92
N PRO A 66 17.40 2.74 10.40
CA PRO A 66 18.00 1.47 9.98
C PRO A 66 17.03 0.29 10.06
N LYS A 67 16.27 0.16 11.15
CA LYS A 67 15.28 -0.91 11.33
C LYS A 67 14.19 -0.89 10.25
N ASN A 68 13.59 0.28 10.00
CA ASN A 68 12.54 0.41 9.00
C ASN A 68 13.04 0.15 7.58
N PHE A 69 14.30 0.50 7.30
CA PHE A 69 14.94 0.21 6.03
C PHE A 69 15.19 -1.29 5.85
N GLU A 70 15.62 -1.99 6.91
CA GLU A 70 15.79 -3.45 6.88
C GLU A 70 14.45 -4.17 6.69
N ASP A 71 13.40 -3.78 7.41
CA ASP A 71 12.06 -4.33 7.23
C ASP A 71 11.53 -4.12 5.79
N MET A 72 11.80 -2.96 5.20
CA MET A 72 11.44 -2.71 3.81
C MET A 72 12.21 -3.61 2.84
N LYS A 73 13.51 -3.86 3.08
CA LYS A 73 14.30 -4.80 2.27
C LYS A 73 13.73 -6.21 2.34
N VAL A 74 13.34 -6.67 3.53
CA VAL A 74 12.68 -7.97 3.74
C VAL A 74 11.39 -8.06 2.93
N GLN A 75 10.52 -7.04 3.03
CA GLN A 75 9.27 -7.03 2.27
C GLN A 75 9.50 -7.00 0.75
N THR A 76 10.49 -6.23 0.30
CA THR A 76 10.87 -6.11 -1.11
C THR A 76 11.43 -7.43 -1.66
N LYS A 77 12.32 -8.08 -0.91
CA LYS A 77 12.88 -9.38 -1.25
C LYS A 77 11.80 -10.47 -1.23
N GLY A 78 10.79 -10.32 -0.36
CA GLY A 78 9.71 -11.28 -0.22
C GLY A 78 10.12 -12.56 0.52
N GLU A 79 11.23 -12.51 1.26
CA GLU A 79 11.73 -13.61 2.08
C GLU A 79 12.57 -13.08 3.24
N PHE A 80 12.61 -13.81 4.34
CA PHE A 80 13.45 -13.51 5.50
C PHE A 80 13.89 -14.77 6.23
N GLY A 81 14.96 -14.65 7.02
CA GLY A 81 15.39 -15.72 7.91
C GLY A 81 14.53 -15.76 9.16
N GLY A 82 13.90 -16.89 9.45
CA GLY A 82 13.01 -17.01 10.60
C GLY A 82 12.50 -18.43 10.83
N LEU A 83 11.40 -18.55 11.57
CA LEU A 83 10.84 -19.82 12.02
C LEU A 83 9.64 -20.26 11.17
N GLY A 84 8.89 -19.29 10.62
CA GLY A 84 7.66 -19.56 9.87
C GLY A 84 6.44 -19.77 10.77
N ILE A 85 6.20 -18.81 11.67
CA ILE A 85 5.09 -18.83 12.62
C ILE A 85 4.28 -17.54 12.48
N GLU A 86 2.96 -17.65 12.42
CA GLU A 86 2.06 -16.54 12.62
C GLU A 86 1.77 -16.40 14.11
N VAL A 87 2.03 -15.20 14.69
CA VAL A 87 1.98 -14.99 16.14
C VAL A 87 1.17 -13.76 16.52
N THR A 88 0.69 -13.76 17.76
CA THR A 88 0.05 -12.62 18.43
C THR A 88 0.48 -12.57 19.90
N MET A 89 0.10 -11.51 20.63
CA MET A 89 0.30 -11.46 22.09
C MET A 89 -0.95 -11.93 22.81
N GLU A 90 -0.77 -12.81 23.80
CA GLU A 90 -1.83 -13.22 24.73
C GLU A 90 -1.28 -13.27 26.16
N ARG A 91 -1.83 -12.45 27.07
CA ARG A 91 -1.43 -12.38 28.50
C ARG A 91 0.07 -12.12 28.72
N GLY A 92 0.69 -11.34 27.84
CA GLY A 92 2.13 -11.01 27.92
C GLY A 92 3.06 -12.10 27.34
N LEU A 93 2.52 -13.19 26.79
CA LEU A 93 3.26 -14.23 26.10
C LEU A 93 3.02 -14.17 24.60
N VAL A 94 3.91 -14.76 23.81
CA VAL A 94 3.75 -14.86 22.35
C VAL A 94 2.94 -16.12 22.04
N LYS A 95 1.71 -15.93 21.56
CA LYS A 95 0.83 -17.03 21.16
C LYS A 95 1.01 -17.37 19.67
N VAL A 96 1.18 -18.64 19.39
CA VAL A 96 1.16 -19.20 18.02
C VAL A 96 -0.27 -19.21 17.52
N VAL A 97 -0.56 -18.41 16.50
CA VAL A 97 -1.85 -18.46 15.76
C VAL A 97 -1.85 -19.67 14.84
N ALA A 98 -0.77 -19.86 14.07
CA ALA A 98 -0.53 -21.03 13.24
C ALA A 98 0.94 -21.14 12.83
N PRO A 99 1.53 -22.34 12.78
CA PRO A 99 2.75 -22.57 12.03
C PRO A 99 2.43 -22.50 10.53
N ILE A 100 3.38 -21.99 9.74
CA ILE A 100 3.25 -21.94 8.28
C ILE A 100 3.73 -23.26 7.71
N ALA A 101 2.95 -23.84 6.79
CA ALA A 101 3.27 -25.11 6.16
C ALA A 101 4.66 -25.10 5.46
N ASP A 102 5.37 -26.22 5.55
CA ASP A 102 6.72 -26.44 4.99
C ASP A 102 7.83 -25.57 5.61
N THR A 103 7.60 -24.98 6.81
CA THR A 103 8.58 -24.14 7.50
C THR A 103 9.31 -24.88 8.65
N PRO A 104 10.41 -24.31 9.18
CA PRO A 104 11.12 -24.88 10.31
C PRO A 104 10.25 -25.15 11.55
N ALA A 105 9.37 -24.22 11.87
CA ALA A 105 8.51 -24.35 13.05
C ALA A 105 7.52 -25.53 12.94
N GLU A 106 6.89 -25.71 11.76
CA GLU A 106 6.04 -26.87 11.54
C GLU A 106 6.83 -28.20 11.65
N ARG A 107 8.01 -28.23 11.03
CA ARG A 107 8.89 -29.42 11.09
C ARG A 107 9.39 -29.72 12.52
N ALA A 108 9.56 -28.68 13.34
CA ALA A 108 9.92 -28.83 14.75
C ALA A 108 8.75 -29.17 15.68
N GLY A 109 7.53 -29.25 15.15
CA GLY A 109 6.35 -29.65 15.90
C GLY A 109 5.72 -28.52 16.73
N ILE A 110 5.89 -27.25 16.33
CA ILE A 110 5.13 -26.13 16.87
C ILE A 110 3.66 -26.27 16.45
N LEU A 111 2.74 -26.04 17.39
CA LEU A 111 1.30 -26.20 17.20
C LEU A 111 0.55 -24.88 17.38
N THR A 112 -0.64 -24.81 16.80
CA THR A 112 -1.59 -23.72 17.06
C THR A 112 -1.95 -23.67 18.54
N ASN A 113 -2.03 -22.46 19.10
CA ASN A 113 -2.25 -22.14 20.52
C ASN A 113 -1.06 -22.40 21.45
N ASP A 114 0.08 -22.85 20.98
CA ASP A 114 1.31 -22.84 21.79
C ASP A 114 1.58 -21.42 22.29
N LEU A 115 1.99 -21.31 23.57
CA LEU A 115 2.41 -20.05 24.20
C LEU A 115 3.92 -20.10 24.37
N ILE A 116 4.63 -19.25 23.67
CA ILE A 116 6.09 -19.11 23.79
C ILE A 116 6.38 -18.21 24.98
N ALA A 117 7.03 -18.75 25.99
CA ALA A 117 7.36 -18.07 27.26
C ALA A 117 8.79 -17.52 27.25
N ARG A 118 9.73 -18.21 26.55
CA ARG A 118 11.12 -17.78 26.42
C ARG A 118 11.68 -17.98 25.03
N LEU A 119 12.66 -17.13 24.69
CA LEU A 119 13.45 -17.18 23.47
C LEU A 119 14.93 -17.23 23.86
N ASP A 120 15.64 -18.32 23.51
CA ASP A 120 17.04 -18.58 23.92
C ASP A 120 17.26 -18.45 25.46
N GLY A 121 16.25 -18.82 26.27
CA GLY A 121 16.28 -18.75 27.71
C GLY A 121 15.85 -17.41 28.31
N GLU A 122 15.63 -16.36 27.52
CA GLU A 122 15.18 -15.05 27.94
C GLU A 122 13.65 -14.95 27.92
N ASP A 123 13.06 -14.43 29.01
CA ASP A 123 11.61 -14.31 29.14
C ASP A 123 11.04 -13.32 28.09
N VAL A 124 9.92 -13.69 27.44
CA VAL A 124 9.21 -12.79 26.52
C VAL A 124 8.29 -11.82 27.26
N LEU A 125 8.07 -12.03 28.55
CA LEU A 125 7.23 -11.17 29.37
C LEU A 125 7.84 -9.76 29.46
N GLY A 126 7.07 -8.75 29.04
CA GLY A 126 7.54 -7.35 28.99
C GLY A 126 8.01 -6.91 27.59
N LEU A 127 8.22 -7.82 26.67
CA LEU A 127 8.51 -7.49 25.28
C LEU A 127 7.23 -7.10 24.53
N THR A 128 7.38 -6.23 23.56
CA THR A 128 6.36 -6.02 22.53
C THR A 128 6.38 -7.18 21.51
N LEU A 129 5.29 -7.39 20.78
CA LEU A 129 5.25 -8.39 19.71
C LEU A 129 6.38 -8.18 18.68
N SER A 130 6.68 -6.92 18.36
CA SER A 130 7.74 -6.59 17.39
C SER A 130 9.12 -7.02 17.89
N GLU A 131 9.44 -6.77 19.17
CA GLU A 131 10.71 -7.19 19.76
C GLU A 131 10.85 -8.71 19.82
N ALA A 132 9.80 -9.41 20.22
CA ALA A 132 9.81 -10.88 20.21
C ALA A 132 9.97 -11.44 18.78
N VAL A 133 9.29 -10.85 17.77
CA VAL A 133 9.45 -11.23 16.36
C VAL A 133 10.86 -10.95 15.85
N ASP A 134 11.48 -9.85 16.24
CA ASP A 134 12.86 -9.53 15.85
C ASP A 134 13.86 -10.56 16.41
N ILE A 135 13.66 -11.05 17.64
CA ILE A 135 14.47 -12.11 18.24
C ILE A 135 14.24 -13.45 17.52
N MET A 136 12.98 -13.77 17.18
CA MET A 136 12.65 -14.99 16.44
C MET A 136 13.21 -14.96 14.99
N ARG A 137 13.32 -13.79 14.37
CA ARG A 137 14.04 -13.59 13.10
C ARG A 137 15.54 -13.73 13.33
N GLY A 138 16.31 -13.86 12.26
CA GLY A 138 17.75 -13.88 12.33
C GLY A 138 18.40 -14.52 11.11
N LYS A 139 19.71 -14.70 11.19
CA LYS A 139 20.49 -15.24 10.08
C LYS A 139 20.09 -16.69 9.81
N ILE A 140 19.87 -17.03 8.53
CA ILE A 140 19.56 -18.37 8.07
C ILE A 140 20.66 -19.35 8.54
N GLY A 141 20.24 -20.52 9.02
CA GLY A 141 21.13 -21.57 9.55
C GLY A 141 21.50 -21.39 11.02
N THR A 142 21.08 -20.28 11.69
CA THR A 142 21.28 -20.14 13.14
C THR A 142 20.18 -20.82 13.93
N LYS A 143 20.52 -21.37 15.09
CA LYS A 143 19.58 -22.01 16.02
C LYS A 143 18.92 -20.97 16.91
N ILE A 144 17.70 -21.23 17.31
CA ILE A 144 16.98 -20.61 18.42
C ILE A 144 16.28 -21.70 19.22
N THR A 145 16.24 -21.55 20.53
CA THR A 145 15.49 -22.42 21.44
C THR A 145 14.25 -21.70 21.94
N LEU A 146 13.09 -22.32 21.75
CA LEU A 146 11.80 -21.81 22.25
C LEU A 146 11.38 -22.59 23.47
N THR A 147 11.06 -21.91 24.58
CA THR A 147 10.36 -22.53 25.73
C THR A 147 8.87 -22.33 25.51
N VAL A 148 8.17 -23.42 25.26
CA VAL A 148 6.75 -23.46 24.87
C VAL A 148 5.90 -24.03 25.96
N LEU A 149 4.83 -23.32 26.34
CA LEU A 149 3.75 -23.84 27.19
C LEU A 149 2.62 -24.34 26.29
N ARG A 150 2.30 -25.62 26.39
CA ARG A 150 1.29 -26.28 25.56
C ARG A 150 0.17 -26.85 26.42
N GLU A 151 -1.06 -26.65 25.99
CA GLU A 151 -2.21 -27.25 26.68
C GLU A 151 -2.13 -28.77 26.65
N GLY A 152 -2.25 -29.39 27.84
CA GLY A 152 -2.13 -30.84 28.03
C GLY A 152 -0.73 -31.34 28.39
N GLU A 153 0.29 -30.49 28.38
CA GLU A 153 1.64 -30.81 28.87
C GLU A 153 1.82 -30.20 30.26
N GLU A 154 2.38 -30.97 31.21
CA GLU A 154 2.63 -30.49 32.58
C GLU A 154 3.87 -29.60 32.67
N ASP A 155 4.91 -29.93 31.88
CA ASP A 155 6.18 -29.23 31.86
C ASP A 155 6.35 -28.39 30.60
N PRO A 156 7.05 -27.23 30.67
CA PRO A 156 7.42 -26.46 29.46
C PRO A 156 8.27 -27.28 28.48
N LEU A 157 7.99 -27.16 27.21
CA LEU A 157 8.71 -27.84 26.15
C LEU A 157 9.86 -26.96 25.63
N GLU A 158 11.09 -27.50 25.60
CA GLU A 158 12.22 -26.85 24.93
C GLU A 158 12.29 -27.34 23.48
N ILE A 159 12.06 -26.43 22.53
CA ILE A 159 12.03 -26.77 21.09
C ILE A 159 13.13 -25.99 20.37
N ASP A 160 14.11 -26.73 19.87
CA ASP A 160 15.20 -26.19 19.04
C ASP A 160 14.75 -26.06 17.58
N ILE A 161 14.91 -24.86 17.03
CA ILE A 161 14.56 -24.58 15.64
C ILE A 161 15.75 -23.91 14.94
N ILE A 162 16.10 -24.41 13.76
CA ILE A 162 17.09 -23.78 12.90
C ILE A 162 16.35 -22.82 11.96
N ARG A 163 16.72 -21.55 11.99
CA ARG A 163 16.14 -20.51 11.12
C ARG A 163 16.41 -20.83 9.65
N ASP A 164 15.38 -20.70 8.83
CA ASP A 164 15.44 -20.96 7.39
C ASP A 164 14.78 -19.82 6.62
N ILE A 165 14.81 -19.88 5.30
CA ILE A 165 14.12 -18.92 4.44
C ILE A 165 12.63 -19.10 4.59
N ILE A 166 11.94 -18.03 5.00
CA ILE A 166 10.49 -17.96 5.05
C ILE A 166 10.02 -17.06 3.90
N GLU A 167 9.35 -17.68 2.91
CA GLU A 167 8.80 -16.93 1.77
C GLU A 167 7.48 -16.25 2.13
N ILE A 168 7.37 -14.94 1.79
CA ILE A 168 6.13 -14.19 1.85
C ILE A 168 5.31 -14.56 0.61
N LYS A 169 4.21 -15.31 0.81
CA LYS A 169 3.35 -15.80 -0.29
C LYS A 169 2.65 -14.63 -1.00
N ALA A 170 3.32 -14.08 -2.02
CA ALA A 170 2.78 -12.99 -2.86
C ALA A 170 1.68 -13.46 -3.81
N VAL A 171 1.58 -14.75 -4.12
CA VAL A 171 0.66 -15.33 -5.08
C VAL A 171 -0.15 -16.45 -4.43
N ARG A 172 -1.46 -16.37 -4.53
CA ARG A 172 -2.41 -17.45 -4.15
C ARG A 172 -3.23 -17.79 -5.38
N TYR A 173 -3.53 -19.08 -5.59
CA TYR A 173 -4.25 -19.50 -6.79
C TYR A 173 -5.09 -20.75 -6.52
N ARG A 174 -6.14 -20.90 -7.30
CA ARG A 174 -7.03 -22.06 -7.31
C ARG A 174 -7.87 -22.08 -8.58
N ALA A 175 -8.49 -23.21 -8.86
CA ALA A 175 -9.52 -23.30 -9.88
C ALA A 175 -10.84 -22.77 -9.30
N GLU A 176 -11.59 -22.02 -10.09
CA GLU A 176 -12.89 -21.42 -9.75
C GLU A 176 -13.92 -21.69 -10.84
N GLY A 177 -15.18 -21.40 -10.51
CA GLY A 177 -16.34 -21.68 -11.36
C GLY A 177 -16.96 -23.05 -11.08
N PRO A 178 -18.18 -23.32 -11.59
CA PRO A 178 -18.95 -24.53 -11.28
C PRO A 178 -18.23 -25.84 -11.61
N GLU A 179 -17.40 -25.84 -12.65
CA GLU A 179 -16.61 -27.00 -13.10
C GLU A 179 -15.10 -26.81 -12.91
N GLY A 180 -14.67 -25.79 -12.13
CA GLY A 180 -13.27 -25.47 -11.96
C GLY A 180 -12.58 -24.94 -13.24
N GLN A 181 -13.35 -24.39 -14.17
CA GLN A 181 -12.87 -24.00 -15.50
C GLN A 181 -12.28 -22.58 -15.57
N ILE A 182 -12.15 -21.87 -14.45
CA ILE A 182 -11.57 -20.52 -14.36
C ILE A 182 -10.31 -20.58 -13.52
N ALA A 183 -9.20 -20.06 -14.04
CA ALA A 183 -7.97 -19.89 -13.28
C ALA A 183 -8.04 -18.60 -12.46
N TYR A 184 -8.23 -18.73 -11.14
CA TYR A 184 -8.19 -17.60 -10.21
C TYR A 184 -6.78 -17.46 -9.61
N ILE A 185 -6.21 -16.26 -9.74
CA ILE A 185 -4.88 -15.94 -9.23
C ILE A 185 -4.96 -14.61 -8.48
N ARG A 186 -4.62 -14.62 -7.20
CA ARG A 186 -4.58 -13.43 -6.36
C ARG A 186 -3.14 -13.02 -6.09
N LEU A 187 -2.80 -11.78 -6.42
CA LEU A 187 -1.53 -11.15 -6.05
C LEU A 187 -1.77 -10.28 -4.80
N THR A 188 -1.05 -10.55 -3.72
CA THR A 188 -1.20 -9.82 -2.46
C THR A 188 -0.19 -8.68 -2.31
N THR A 189 0.93 -8.76 -3.03
CA THR A 189 2.01 -7.74 -3.06
C THR A 189 2.87 -7.96 -4.31
N PHE A 190 3.75 -6.99 -4.62
CA PHE A 190 4.75 -7.10 -5.68
C PHE A 190 6.16 -7.09 -5.06
N ASN A 191 6.71 -8.27 -4.78
CA ASN A 191 8.08 -8.50 -4.32
C ASN A 191 8.89 -9.28 -5.35
N ASP A 192 10.20 -9.49 -5.14
CA ASP A 192 11.11 -10.14 -6.09
C ASP A 192 10.65 -11.55 -6.53
N ASN A 193 9.81 -12.22 -5.74
CA ASN A 193 9.30 -13.56 -6.02
C ASN A 193 7.96 -13.55 -6.78
N THR A 194 7.30 -12.40 -6.97
CA THR A 194 5.92 -12.33 -7.49
C THR A 194 5.79 -12.93 -8.88
N THR A 195 6.61 -12.52 -9.84
CA THR A 195 6.54 -13.04 -11.22
C THR A 195 6.91 -14.52 -11.30
N LYS A 196 7.92 -14.95 -10.53
CA LYS A 196 8.31 -16.38 -10.44
C LYS A 196 7.12 -17.22 -9.95
N ASN A 197 6.47 -16.77 -8.87
CA ASN A 197 5.34 -17.47 -8.27
C ASN A 197 4.08 -17.40 -9.16
N LEU A 198 3.85 -16.31 -9.90
CA LEU A 198 2.79 -16.23 -10.89
C LEU A 198 2.98 -17.26 -12.02
N ARG A 199 4.19 -17.38 -12.55
CA ARG A 199 4.52 -18.38 -13.58
C ARG A 199 4.31 -19.82 -13.09
N LYS A 200 4.75 -20.10 -11.87
CA LYS A 200 4.52 -21.40 -11.21
C LYS A 200 3.01 -21.67 -11.08
N ALA A 201 2.25 -20.71 -10.55
CA ALA A 201 0.80 -20.82 -10.40
C ALA A 201 0.08 -21.11 -11.73
N MET A 202 0.42 -20.38 -12.79
CA MET A 202 -0.18 -20.59 -14.13
C MET A 202 0.19 -21.96 -14.72
N ALA A 203 1.43 -22.43 -14.49
CA ALA A 203 1.86 -23.76 -14.95
C ALA A 203 1.11 -24.88 -14.20
N GLU A 204 0.99 -24.80 -12.87
CA GLU A 204 0.31 -25.81 -12.06
C GLU A 204 -1.21 -25.83 -12.33
N LEU A 205 -1.84 -24.68 -12.45
CA LEU A 205 -3.24 -24.59 -12.89
C LEU A 205 -3.42 -25.21 -14.26
N SER A 206 -2.54 -24.90 -15.23
CA SER A 206 -2.62 -25.49 -16.58
C SER A 206 -2.45 -27.01 -16.58
N ALA A 207 -1.61 -27.55 -15.69
CA ALA A 207 -1.44 -29.00 -15.52
C ALA A 207 -2.66 -29.65 -14.88
N SER A 208 -3.29 -29.01 -13.90
CA SER A 208 -4.49 -29.52 -13.23
C SER A 208 -5.75 -29.51 -14.10
N ALA A 209 -5.84 -28.62 -15.08
CA ALA A 209 -6.96 -28.53 -16.02
C ALA A 209 -7.08 -29.76 -16.96
N GLY A 210 -6.10 -30.67 -16.96
CA GLY A 210 -6.09 -31.87 -17.78
C GLY A 210 -6.09 -31.54 -19.28
N LYS A 211 -6.95 -32.24 -20.07
CA LYS A 211 -7.09 -31.98 -21.51
C LYS A 211 -7.92 -30.72 -21.82
N GLY A 212 -8.58 -30.13 -20.80
CA GLY A 212 -9.35 -28.88 -20.91
C GLY A 212 -8.45 -27.67 -20.85
N LYS A 213 -8.85 -26.57 -21.54
CA LYS A 213 -8.29 -25.25 -21.35
C LYS A 213 -9.17 -24.50 -20.37
N PHE A 214 -8.59 -23.65 -19.52
CA PHE A 214 -9.39 -22.72 -18.75
C PHE A 214 -10.21 -21.81 -19.68
N ALA A 215 -11.43 -21.50 -19.28
CA ALA A 215 -12.29 -20.50 -19.93
C ALA A 215 -11.64 -19.13 -19.92
N GLY A 216 -10.87 -18.81 -18.87
CA GLY A 216 -10.10 -17.61 -18.72
C GLY A 216 -9.39 -17.50 -17.39
N TYR A 217 -8.78 -16.33 -17.15
CA TYR A 217 -8.00 -16.01 -15.97
C TYR A 217 -8.63 -14.82 -15.22
N ILE A 218 -8.81 -14.95 -13.92
CA ILE A 218 -9.17 -13.85 -13.02
C ILE A 218 -7.92 -13.49 -12.21
N LEU A 219 -7.38 -12.29 -12.43
CA LEU A 219 -6.27 -11.73 -11.69
C LEU A 219 -6.82 -10.80 -10.60
N ASP A 220 -6.78 -11.23 -9.34
CA ASP A 220 -7.30 -10.48 -8.20
C ASP A 220 -6.19 -9.62 -7.58
N LEU A 221 -6.30 -8.31 -7.74
CA LEU A 221 -5.43 -7.28 -7.17
C LEU A 221 -6.09 -6.52 -6.02
N ARG A 222 -7.24 -6.95 -5.53
CA ARG A 222 -7.94 -6.29 -4.43
C ARG A 222 -7.09 -6.32 -3.16
N ASN A 223 -7.03 -5.17 -2.46
CA ASN A 223 -6.21 -4.96 -1.26
C ASN A 223 -4.71 -5.23 -1.47
N ASN A 224 -4.21 -5.11 -2.69
CA ASN A 224 -2.79 -5.17 -2.98
C ASN A 224 -2.23 -3.73 -3.04
N PRO A 225 -1.43 -3.30 -2.05
CA PRO A 225 -0.91 -1.94 -1.97
C PRO A 225 0.18 -1.62 -3.00
N GLY A 226 0.55 -2.61 -3.82
CA GLY A 226 1.62 -2.49 -4.79
C GLY A 226 2.91 -3.18 -4.35
N GLY A 227 4.03 -2.53 -4.64
CA GLY A 227 5.39 -3.00 -4.40
C GLY A 227 6.33 -2.61 -5.53
N LEU A 228 7.19 -3.53 -5.96
CA LEU A 228 8.22 -3.27 -6.95
C LEU A 228 7.67 -2.94 -8.35
N LEU A 229 8.09 -1.80 -8.90
CA LEU A 229 7.79 -1.41 -10.29
C LEU A 229 8.23 -2.49 -11.30
N GLY A 230 9.45 -3.03 -11.12
CA GLY A 230 9.97 -4.08 -12.00
C GLY A 230 9.10 -5.33 -12.05
N GLU A 231 8.48 -5.71 -10.92
CA GLU A 231 7.56 -6.84 -10.87
C GLU A 231 6.20 -6.51 -11.48
N ALA A 232 5.68 -5.28 -11.32
CA ALA A 232 4.48 -4.86 -12.04
C ALA A 232 4.66 -4.92 -13.56
N VAL A 233 5.82 -4.47 -14.04
CA VAL A 233 6.18 -4.57 -15.47
C VAL A 233 6.23 -6.03 -15.93
N LYS A 234 6.91 -6.93 -15.20
CA LYS A 234 7.01 -8.35 -15.54
C LYS A 234 5.67 -9.09 -15.48
N VAL A 235 4.81 -8.74 -14.50
CA VAL A 235 3.45 -9.29 -14.41
C VAL A 235 2.60 -8.84 -15.59
N SER A 236 2.62 -7.55 -15.94
CA SER A 236 1.93 -7.04 -17.12
C SER A 236 2.44 -7.68 -18.41
N ASP A 237 3.76 -7.80 -18.56
CA ASP A 237 4.43 -8.46 -19.67
C ASP A 237 4.00 -9.93 -19.82
N SER A 238 3.64 -10.61 -18.72
CA SER A 238 3.14 -11.99 -18.75
C SER A 238 1.80 -12.16 -19.51
N PHE A 239 1.06 -11.07 -19.70
CA PHE A 239 -0.24 -11.06 -20.40
C PHE A 239 -0.26 -10.22 -21.68
N LEU A 240 0.81 -9.48 -21.97
CA LEU A 240 0.94 -8.63 -23.15
C LEU A 240 1.97 -9.19 -24.12
N SER A 241 1.81 -8.94 -25.40
CA SER A 241 2.77 -9.38 -26.45
C SER A 241 3.56 -8.23 -27.05
N GLN A 242 3.13 -6.98 -26.84
CA GLN A 242 3.74 -5.77 -27.38
C GLN A 242 3.15 -4.50 -26.74
N GLY A 243 3.78 -3.37 -26.99
CA GLY A 243 3.32 -2.05 -26.60
C GLY A 243 3.90 -1.59 -25.25
N GLU A 244 3.67 -0.33 -24.92
CA GLU A 244 4.09 0.26 -23.65
C GLU A 244 3.28 -0.33 -22.49
N ILE A 245 3.93 -0.62 -21.36
CA ILE A 245 3.28 -1.06 -20.11
C ILE A 245 3.02 0.15 -19.21
N VAL A 246 4.05 0.94 -19.00
CA VAL A 246 4.02 2.13 -18.16
C VAL A 246 5.16 3.06 -18.53
N SER A 247 4.94 4.37 -18.41
CA SER A 247 6.02 5.35 -18.43
C SER A 247 6.11 6.10 -17.11
N THR A 248 7.34 6.53 -16.75
CA THR A 248 7.61 7.41 -15.64
C THR A 248 8.07 8.75 -16.14
N ARG A 249 7.58 9.84 -15.54
CA ARG A 249 8.00 11.21 -15.85
C ARG A 249 8.57 11.83 -14.59
N ALA A 250 9.85 12.18 -14.66
CA ALA A 250 10.62 12.81 -13.60
C ALA A 250 10.68 14.33 -13.78
N ARG A 251 11.36 15.04 -12.83
CA ARG A 251 11.58 16.47 -12.91
C ARG A 251 12.42 16.87 -14.13
N LYS A 252 13.41 16.05 -14.49
CA LYS A 252 14.21 16.21 -15.70
C LYS A 252 13.70 15.24 -16.78
N ALA A 253 13.52 15.72 -17.99
CA ALA A 253 13.01 14.91 -19.10
C ALA A 253 13.94 13.74 -19.47
N GLU A 254 15.24 13.90 -19.25
CA GLU A 254 16.27 12.87 -19.46
C GLU A 254 16.12 11.64 -18.55
N ASP A 255 15.45 11.80 -17.39
CA ASP A 255 15.18 10.73 -16.42
C ASP A 255 13.84 10.02 -16.69
N ASN A 256 13.14 10.36 -17.77
CA ASN A 256 11.91 9.71 -18.14
C ASN A 256 12.18 8.30 -18.69
N ILE A 257 11.45 7.31 -18.19
CA ILE A 257 11.65 5.91 -18.58
C ILE A 257 10.33 5.36 -19.13
N ARG A 258 10.43 4.53 -20.18
CA ARG A 258 9.32 3.76 -20.74
C ARG A 258 9.62 2.27 -20.64
N PHE A 259 8.64 1.52 -20.17
CA PHE A 259 8.69 0.07 -20.07
C PHE A 259 7.74 -0.54 -21.09
N ASN A 260 8.26 -1.42 -21.93
CA ASN A 260 7.51 -2.03 -23.01
C ASN A 260 7.40 -3.55 -22.81
N ALA A 261 6.29 -4.12 -23.27
CA ALA A 261 6.07 -5.55 -23.29
C ALA A 261 6.97 -6.24 -24.32
N ARG A 262 7.35 -7.47 -24.01
CA ARG A 262 8.08 -8.39 -24.89
C ARG A 262 7.11 -9.40 -25.49
N ARG A 263 7.53 -10.08 -26.56
CA ARG A 263 6.70 -11.13 -27.16
C ARG A 263 6.45 -12.28 -26.18
N GLY A 264 5.19 -12.60 -25.97
CA GLY A 264 4.75 -13.74 -25.18
C GLY A 264 3.54 -13.40 -24.34
N ASP A 265 2.47 -14.17 -24.43
CA ASP A 265 1.28 -14.09 -23.59
C ASP A 265 1.10 -15.47 -22.97
N MET A 266 1.33 -15.56 -21.66
CA MET A 266 1.25 -16.83 -20.91
C MET A 266 -0.15 -17.42 -20.88
N SER A 267 -1.19 -16.58 -21.01
CA SER A 267 -2.57 -17.03 -21.12
C SER A 267 -2.94 -17.55 -22.51
N LYS A 268 -2.00 -17.42 -23.49
CA LYS A 268 -2.20 -17.86 -24.90
C LYS A 268 -3.46 -17.29 -25.52
N GLY A 269 -3.77 -16.02 -25.25
CA GLY A 269 -4.94 -15.32 -25.75
C GLY A 269 -6.27 -15.71 -25.07
N ALA A 270 -6.24 -16.46 -23.96
CA ALA A 270 -7.44 -16.70 -23.17
C ALA A 270 -7.94 -15.37 -22.56
N PRO A 271 -9.25 -15.21 -22.32
CA PRO A 271 -9.80 -14.04 -21.65
C PRO A 271 -9.14 -13.79 -20.29
N VAL A 272 -8.90 -12.51 -19.99
CA VAL A 272 -8.38 -12.09 -18.67
C VAL A 272 -9.31 -11.04 -18.08
N LEU A 273 -9.58 -11.17 -16.80
CA LEU A 273 -10.34 -10.23 -16.00
C LEU A 273 -9.48 -9.81 -14.82
N VAL A 274 -9.44 -8.52 -14.51
CA VAL A 274 -8.69 -7.96 -13.38
C VAL A 274 -9.67 -7.42 -12.35
N LEU A 275 -9.59 -7.92 -11.11
CA LEU A 275 -10.35 -7.43 -9.97
C LEU A 275 -9.55 -6.37 -9.22
N ILE A 276 -10.14 -5.17 -9.02
CA ILE A 276 -9.57 -4.08 -8.24
C ILE A 276 -10.56 -3.53 -7.21
N ASN A 277 -10.03 -2.89 -6.17
CA ASN A 277 -10.82 -2.12 -5.21
C ASN A 277 -10.02 -0.92 -4.66
N GLY A 278 -10.60 -0.18 -3.71
CA GLY A 278 -9.94 0.98 -3.09
C GLY A 278 -8.63 0.67 -2.34
N GLY A 279 -8.30 -0.59 -2.11
CA GLY A 279 -7.01 -1.05 -1.56
C GLY A 279 -5.98 -1.44 -2.64
N SER A 280 -6.34 -1.40 -3.91
CA SER A 280 -5.43 -1.63 -5.05
C SER A 280 -4.66 -0.35 -5.34
N ALA A 281 -3.32 -0.36 -5.18
CA ALA A 281 -2.50 0.85 -5.30
C ALA A 281 -1.20 0.61 -6.07
N SER A 282 -0.63 1.68 -6.65
CA SER A 282 0.74 1.71 -7.22
C SER A 282 0.96 0.60 -8.28
N ALA A 283 1.83 -0.39 -8.02
CA ALA A 283 2.12 -1.51 -8.92
C ALA A 283 0.85 -2.25 -9.40
N SER A 284 -0.16 -2.41 -8.52
CA SER A 284 -1.47 -2.97 -8.90
C SER A 284 -2.18 -2.12 -9.94
N GLU A 285 -2.09 -0.80 -9.81
CA GLU A 285 -2.70 0.16 -10.75
C GLU A 285 -1.96 0.19 -12.08
N ILE A 286 -0.64 -0.04 -12.06
CA ILE A 286 0.16 -0.20 -13.29
C ILE A 286 -0.33 -1.43 -14.06
N VAL A 287 -0.48 -2.58 -13.39
CA VAL A 287 -0.96 -3.81 -14.03
C VAL A 287 -2.38 -3.63 -14.57
N ALA A 288 -3.30 -3.13 -13.74
CA ALA A 288 -4.69 -2.92 -14.15
C ALA A 288 -4.80 -1.92 -15.30
N GLY A 289 -4.12 -0.77 -15.21
CA GLY A 289 -4.15 0.27 -16.23
C GLY A 289 -3.50 -0.16 -17.56
N ALA A 290 -2.38 -0.89 -17.49
CA ALA A 290 -1.74 -1.42 -18.70
C ALA A 290 -2.64 -2.43 -19.42
N LEU A 291 -3.20 -3.40 -18.71
CA LEU A 291 -4.07 -4.42 -19.32
C LEU A 291 -5.39 -3.83 -19.83
N GLN A 292 -5.92 -2.80 -19.14
CA GLN A 292 -7.10 -2.05 -19.57
C GLN A 292 -6.85 -1.27 -20.85
N ASP A 293 -5.79 -0.44 -20.90
CA ASP A 293 -5.48 0.41 -22.06
C ASP A 293 -5.15 -0.41 -23.31
N HIS A 294 -4.59 -1.60 -23.15
CA HIS A 294 -4.37 -2.54 -24.26
C HIS A 294 -5.61 -3.37 -24.61
N HIS A 295 -6.76 -3.17 -23.96
CA HIS A 295 -7.96 -4.00 -24.11
C HIS A 295 -7.66 -5.50 -23.94
N ARG A 296 -6.60 -5.81 -23.16
CA ARG A 296 -6.18 -7.19 -22.90
C ARG A 296 -7.00 -7.84 -21.79
N ALA A 297 -7.45 -7.05 -20.84
CA ALA A 297 -8.30 -7.51 -19.74
C ALA A 297 -9.47 -6.56 -19.53
N LEU A 298 -10.59 -7.11 -19.06
CA LEU A 298 -11.69 -6.35 -18.50
C LEU A 298 -11.40 -6.09 -17.03
N VAL A 299 -11.38 -4.82 -16.63
CA VAL A 299 -11.15 -4.42 -15.23
C VAL A 299 -12.49 -4.28 -14.53
N VAL A 300 -12.68 -4.99 -13.41
CA VAL A 300 -13.95 -5.00 -12.68
C VAL A 300 -13.73 -4.75 -11.19
N GLY A 301 -14.77 -4.27 -10.50
CA GLY A 301 -14.74 -3.99 -9.07
C GLY A 301 -15.05 -2.54 -8.75
N THR A 302 -14.25 -1.90 -7.89
CA THR A 302 -14.42 -0.49 -7.54
C THR A 302 -13.14 0.28 -7.83
N GLN A 303 -13.28 1.62 -7.91
CA GLN A 303 -12.15 2.55 -8.16
C GLN A 303 -10.96 2.21 -7.28
N SER A 304 -9.76 2.16 -7.87
CA SER A 304 -8.50 1.94 -7.15
C SER A 304 -8.07 3.16 -6.31
N PHE A 305 -6.98 3.06 -5.59
CA PHE A 305 -6.52 4.05 -4.60
C PHE A 305 -6.05 5.37 -5.22
N GLY A 306 -5.29 5.30 -6.33
CA GLY A 306 -4.78 6.48 -7.04
C GLY A 306 -3.34 6.85 -6.72
N LYS A 307 -2.49 5.91 -6.30
CA LYS A 307 -1.07 6.17 -6.06
C LYS A 307 -0.26 6.08 -7.35
N GLY A 308 -0.05 7.24 -7.98
CA GLY A 308 0.69 7.38 -9.24
C GLY A 308 2.12 7.92 -9.08
N SER A 309 2.68 7.94 -7.86
CA SER A 309 4.02 8.45 -7.57
C SER A 309 5.06 7.32 -7.46
N VAL A 310 6.26 7.58 -8.00
CA VAL A 310 7.43 6.69 -7.92
C VAL A 310 8.30 7.09 -6.74
N GLN A 311 8.57 6.16 -5.83
CA GLN A 311 9.53 6.37 -4.75
C GLN A 311 10.85 5.71 -5.09
N THR A 312 11.93 6.51 -5.01
CA THR A 312 13.31 6.01 -5.04
C THR A 312 13.82 5.87 -3.61
N VAL A 313 14.46 4.75 -3.32
CA VAL A 313 15.10 4.50 -2.02
C VAL A 313 16.59 4.72 -2.17
N ILE A 314 17.14 5.64 -1.39
CA ILE A 314 18.54 6.06 -1.41
C ILE A 314 19.15 5.69 -0.06
N PRO A 315 20.03 4.67 0.03
CA PRO A 315 20.73 4.34 1.27
C PRO A 315 21.55 5.51 1.79
N LEU A 316 21.61 5.66 3.11
CA LEU A 316 22.37 6.69 3.81
C LEU A 316 23.53 6.05 4.59
N PRO A 317 24.60 6.83 4.90
CA PRO A 317 25.79 6.31 5.61
C PRO A 317 25.52 5.78 7.03
N ASN A 318 24.37 6.11 7.63
CA ASN A 318 23.97 5.67 8.98
C ASN A 318 23.11 4.38 8.95
N ASP A 319 23.22 3.55 7.91
CA ASP A 319 22.42 2.35 7.68
C ASP A 319 20.90 2.59 7.53
N GLY A 320 20.47 3.83 7.55
CA GLY A 320 19.11 4.24 7.20
C GLY A 320 18.95 4.47 5.71
N ALA A 321 17.80 4.98 5.29
CA ALA A 321 17.56 5.34 3.89
C ALA A 321 16.60 6.53 3.76
N LEU A 322 16.73 7.23 2.64
CA LEU A 322 15.80 8.23 2.17
C LEU A 322 14.87 7.59 1.16
N ARG A 323 13.56 7.60 1.42
CA ARG A 323 12.53 7.29 0.44
C ARG A 323 11.99 8.60 -0.10
N LEU A 324 12.22 8.86 -1.37
CA LEU A 324 11.88 10.14 -2.00
C LEU A 324 11.02 9.92 -3.24
N THR A 325 9.99 10.73 -3.41
CA THR A 325 9.19 10.77 -4.64
C THR A 325 9.98 11.46 -5.74
N THR A 326 10.31 10.72 -6.81
CA THR A 326 11.19 11.19 -7.89
C THR A 326 10.49 11.28 -9.24
N ALA A 327 9.35 10.62 -9.44
CA ALA A 327 8.62 10.64 -10.70
C ALA A 327 7.12 10.32 -10.49
N ARG A 328 6.34 10.44 -11.56
CA ARG A 328 4.93 10.01 -11.65
C ARG A 328 4.76 8.94 -12.71
N TYR A 329 3.81 8.01 -12.48
CA TYR A 329 3.41 6.98 -13.43
C TYR A 329 2.35 7.46 -14.40
N PHE A 330 2.45 6.98 -15.64
CA PHE A 330 1.45 7.16 -16.68
C PHE A 330 1.16 5.82 -17.36
N THR A 331 -0.11 5.54 -17.59
CA THR A 331 -0.56 4.36 -18.33
C THR A 331 -0.19 4.45 -19.82
N PRO A 332 -0.28 3.37 -20.61
CA PRO A 332 0.01 3.39 -22.06
C PRO A 332 -0.74 4.47 -22.82
N SER A 333 -1.98 4.79 -22.44
CA SER A 333 -2.77 5.87 -23.06
C SER A 333 -2.32 7.28 -22.62
N GLY A 334 -1.33 7.39 -21.71
CA GLY A 334 -0.85 8.67 -21.17
C GLY A 334 -1.69 9.22 -20.02
N ARG A 335 -2.64 8.47 -19.47
CA ARG A 335 -3.42 8.88 -18.28
C ARG A 335 -2.53 8.86 -17.05
N SER A 336 -2.65 9.90 -16.20
CA SER A 336 -2.04 9.90 -14.87
C SER A 336 -2.83 9.01 -13.93
N ILE A 337 -2.13 8.18 -13.15
CA ILE A 337 -2.72 7.40 -12.05
C ILE A 337 -2.84 8.28 -10.79
N GLN A 338 -1.95 9.28 -10.61
CA GLN A 338 -1.85 10.10 -9.40
C GLN A 338 -3.18 10.79 -9.07
N ALA A 339 -3.66 10.58 -7.86
CA ALA A 339 -4.92 11.07 -7.30
C ALA A 339 -6.20 10.60 -8.02
N LEU A 340 -6.10 10.02 -9.22
CA LEU A 340 -7.21 9.58 -10.05
C LEU A 340 -7.49 8.08 -9.91
N GLY A 341 -6.44 7.25 -9.87
CA GLY A 341 -6.53 5.80 -9.89
C GLY A 341 -7.00 5.23 -11.22
N VAL A 342 -7.32 3.94 -11.20
CA VAL A 342 -7.91 3.20 -12.33
C VAL A 342 -9.40 3.02 -12.07
N THR A 343 -10.22 3.50 -13.00
CA THR A 343 -11.67 3.28 -12.98
C THR A 343 -11.96 1.94 -13.65
N PRO A 344 -12.67 1.01 -12.98
CA PRO A 344 -13.02 -0.26 -13.60
C PRO A 344 -13.98 -0.08 -14.78
N ASP A 345 -13.90 -0.98 -15.77
CA ASP A 345 -14.82 -1.02 -16.91
C ASP A 345 -16.22 -1.44 -16.46
N VAL A 346 -16.31 -2.31 -15.43
CA VAL A 346 -17.56 -2.72 -14.81
C VAL A 346 -17.48 -2.47 -13.30
N ILE A 347 -18.30 -1.55 -12.81
CA ILE A 347 -18.37 -1.23 -11.39
C ILE A 347 -19.20 -2.30 -10.68
N ILE A 348 -18.61 -2.95 -9.68
CA ILE A 348 -19.25 -3.95 -8.83
C ILE A 348 -18.98 -3.60 -7.38
N ASP A 349 -20.00 -3.15 -6.68
CA ASP A 349 -19.91 -2.85 -5.25
C ASP A 349 -19.88 -4.13 -4.41
N GLN A 350 -19.12 -4.12 -3.32
CA GLN A 350 -19.13 -5.17 -2.31
C GLN A 350 -19.97 -4.71 -1.11
N GLU A 351 -20.94 -5.51 -0.71
CA GLU A 351 -21.72 -5.26 0.50
C GLU A 351 -20.89 -5.52 1.75
N LEU A 352 -21.09 -4.66 2.75
CA LEU A 352 -20.51 -4.84 4.07
C LEU A 352 -21.41 -5.75 4.92
N PRO A 353 -20.82 -6.62 5.75
CA PRO A 353 -21.52 -7.25 6.85
C PRO A 353 -22.14 -6.22 7.78
N GLU A 354 -23.27 -6.56 8.42
CA GLU A 354 -24.03 -5.63 9.29
C GLU A 354 -23.22 -5.16 10.51
N ASP A 355 -22.26 -5.94 10.96
CA ASP A 355 -21.35 -5.67 12.08
C ASP A 355 -20.17 -4.75 11.71
N ILE A 356 -19.95 -4.51 10.41
CA ILE A 356 -18.86 -3.65 9.93
C ILE A 356 -19.42 -2.28 9.54
N GLN A 357 -19.02 -1.25 10.27
CA GLN A 357 -19.37 0.13 9.91
C GLN A 357 -18.66 0.58 8.63
N ALA A 358 -19.41 1.22 7.74
CA ALA A 358 -18.85 1.84 6.55
C ALA A 358 -17.86 2.94 6.97
N ARG A 359 -16.61 2.82 6.50
CA ARG A 359 -15.60 3.87 6.66
C ARG A 359 -15.56 4.75 5.41
N PRO A 360 -15.25 6.05 5.53
CA PRO A 360 -15.03 6.89 4.37
C PRO A 360 -13.99 6.27 3.43
N ARG A 361 -14.18 6.43 2.12
CA ARG A 361 -13.19 5.99 1.14
C ARG A 361 -11.85 6.69 1.40
N ARG A 362 -10.82 5.91 1.70
CA ARG A 362 -9.44 6.39 1.67
C ARG A 362 -8.90 6.26 0.24
N SER A 363 -8.42 7.37 -0.31
CA SER A 363 -7.75 7.41 -1.61
C SER A 363 -6.56 8.35 -1.52
N GLU A 364 -5.68 8.33 -2.50
CA GLU A 364 -4.54 9.24 -2.59
C GLU A 364 -4.99 10.71 -2.48
N ALA A 365 -6.06 11.09 -3.20
CA ALA A 365 -6.63 12.43 -3.16
C ALA A 365 -7.15 12.86 -1.77
N SER A 366 -7.38 11.90 -0.85
CA SER A 366 -7.80 12.20 0.54
C SER A 366 -6.63 12.43 1.49
N LEU A 367 -5.39 12.20 1.06
CA LEU A 367 -4.20 12.38 1.88
C LEU A 367 -3.79 13.86 1.91
N ARG A 368 -3.45 14.35 3.10
CA ARG A 368 -2.94 15.72 3.24
C ARG A 368 -1.57 15.84 2.54
N GLY A 369 -1.40 16.84 1.69
CA GLY A 369 -0.15 17.08 0.96
C GLY A 369 0.07 16.13 -0.23
N HIS A 370 -0.97 15.42 -0.71
CA HIS A 370 -0.85 14.60 -1.90
C HIS A 370 -0.45 15.43 -3.13
N LEU A 371 0.30 14.82 -4.03
CA LEU A 371 0.67 15.44 -5.29
C LEU A 371 -0.54 15.50 -6.24
N SER A 372 -0.66 16.57 -7.01
CA SER A 372 -1.70 16.71 -8.03
C SER A 372 -1.46 15.75 -9.20
N SER A 373 -2.52 15.49 -9.99
CA SER A 373 -2.46 14.62 -11.17
C SER A 373 -1.60 15.18 -12.32
N SER A 374 -1.39 16.52 -12.37
CA SER A 374 -0.50 17.17 -13.34
C SER A 374 0.29 18.32 -12.69
N PRO A 375 1.55 18.56 -13.13
CA PRO A 375 2.37 19.68 -12.64
C PRO A 375 1.76 21.07 -12.88
N GLU A 376 0.92 21.21 -13.91
CA GLU A 376 0.25 22.46 -14.25
C GLU A 376 -0.79 22.86 -13.20
N ASN A 377 -1.48 21.87 -12.61
CA ASN A 377 -2.45 22.10 -11.54
C ASN A 377 -1.79 22.45 -10.19
N GLU A 378 -0.52 22.09 -9.98
CA GLU A 378 0.22 22.47 -8.75
C GLU A 378 0.53 23.97 -8.71
N LYS A 379 0.86 24.59 -9.86
CA LYS A 379 1.08 26.03 -9.95
C LYS A 379 -0.21 26.83 -9.67
N ALA A 380 -1.34 26.36 -10.17
CA ALA A 380 -2.63 27.02 -9.93
C ALA A 380 -3.07 26.97 -8.47
N THR A 381 -2.70 25.93 -7.71
CA THR A 381 -3.03 25.81 -6.27
C THR A 381 -2.04 26.57 -5.37
N SER A 382 -0.80 26.79 -5.79
CA SER A 382 0.17 27.63 -5.05
C SER A 382 -0.12 29.12 -5.20
N ASP A 383 -0.56 29.56 -6.36
CA ASP A 383 -0.94 30.97 -6.62
C ASP A 383 -2.32 31.34 -6.03
N GLY A 384 -3.16 30.36 -5.71
CA GLY A 384 -4.48 30.54 -5.13
C GLY A 384 -4.53 30.81 -3.62
N LYS A 385 -3.39 30.80 -2.91
CA LYS A 385 -3.36 31.07 -1.45
C LYS A 385 -3.23 32.54 -1.07
N THR A 386 -3.25 33.47 -2.01
CA THR A 386 -3.11 34.90 -1.77
C THR A 386 -4.32 35.76 -2.18
N ASN A 387 -5.48 35.20 -2.46
CA ASN A 387 -6.70 36.01 -2.62
C ASN A 387 -7.64 35.82 -1.42
N LYS A 388 -7.48 36.72 -0.44
CA LYS A 388 -8.54 37.06 0.51
C LYS A 388 -9.69 37.65 -0.30
N SER A 389 -10.86 37.11 -0.08
CA SER A 389 -12.14 37.69 -0.49
C SER A 389 -12.31 39.09 0.09
N GLU A 390 -12.18 40.11 -0.74
CA GLU A 390 -12.86 41.37 -0.59
C GLU A 390 -14.16 41.24 -1.39
N ASP A 391 -15.27 41.19 -0.65
CA ASP A 391 -16.58 41.70 -1.07
C ASP A 391 -17.58 41.34 0.04
N ASP A 392 -17.84 42.35 0.89
CA ASP A 392 -19.18 42.74 1.36
C ASP A 392 -19.02 43.91 2.33
N ALA A 393 -18.99 45.09 1.73
CA ALA A 393 -19.21 46.33 2.43
C ALA A 393 -20.56 46.88 1.94
N ASN A 394 -21.61 46.65 2.71
CA ASN A 394 -22.67 47.64 2.90
C ASN A 394 -23.81 47.07 3.76
N ASN A 395 -23.86 47.38 5.02
CA ASN A 395 -25.07 48.01 5.56
C ASN A 395 -24.78 48.65 6.92
N LYS A 396 -25.19 49.90 6.98
CA LYS A 396 -25.11 50.83 8.14
C LYS A 396 -26.14 50.48 9.19
N SER A 397 -25.79 50.71 10.41
CA SER A 397 -26.27 51.71 11.38
C SER A 397 -26.83 51.17 12.70
N ASN A 398 -26.26 51.81 13.70
CA ASN A 398 -26.84 52.26 14.98
C ASN A 398 -26.98 51.27 16.13
N THR A 399 -26.27 51.60 17.07
CA THR A 399 -26.35 52.34 18.32
C THR A 399 -26.30 51.48 19.57
N ASP A 400 -25.30 51.85 20.34
CA ASP A 400 -25.29 52.13 21.78
C ASP A 400 -25.40 51.04 22.85
N THR A 401 -24.32 51.05 23.61
CA THR A 401 -24.15 51.18 25.07
C THR A 401 -24.31 49.99 26.00
N LYS A 402 -23.18 49.84 26.73
CA LYS A 402 -23.01 49.55 28.16
C LYS A 402 -23.13 48.10 28.64
N ASP A 403 -22.00 47.65 29.08
CA ASP A 403 -21.47 47.52 30.46
C ASP A 403 -22.06 46.43 31.36
N ASP A 404 -21.13 45.82 32.03
CA ASP A 404 -21.13 45.17 33.34
C ASP A 404 -21.34 43.64 33.47
N SER A 405 -20.21 43.01 33.76
CA SER A 405 -19.87 42.17 34.93
C SER A 405 -20.69 40.92 35.28
N GLU A 406 -19.91 39.92 35.65
CA GLU A 406 -20.08 38.91 36.72
C GLU A 406 -20.80 37.58 36.40
N ASP A 407 -20.00 36.54 36.32
CA ASP A 407 -19.85 35.38 37.24
C ASP A 407 -21.08 34.49 37.53
N LYS A 408 -20.80 33.20 37.53
CA LYS A 408 -21.43 32.02 38.18
C LYS A 408 -22.26 31.05 37.34
N SER A 409 -21.61 29.90 37.20
CA SER A 409 -22.08 28.53 37.61
C SER A 409 -23.51 28.07 37.33
N ASP A 410 -23.50 26.83 36.85
CA ASP A 410 -24.40 25.69 37.13
C ASP A 410 -25.60 25.40 36.21
N GLU A 411 -25.54 24.16 35.81
CA GLU A 411 -26.59 23.12 35.66
C GLU A 411 -27.76 23.27 34.70
N SER A 412 -27.78 22.21 33.86
CA SER A 412 -28.98 21.46 33.42
C SER A 412 -30.18 22.20 32.85
N SER A 413 -30.55 21.88 31.65
CA SER A 413 -31.81 21.18 31.34
C SER A 413 -32.16 21.21 29.83
N GLU A 414 -32.85 20.17 29.46
CA GLU A 414 -33.48 19.86 28.18
C GLU A 414 -34.23 21.02 27.51
N GLY A 415 -34.08 21.11 26.19
CA GLY A 415 -34.89 22.03 25.39
C GLY A 415 -34.95 21.61 23.92
N ASN A 416 -35.95 20.85 23.59
CA ASN A 416 -36.43 20.49 22.26
C ASN A 416 -36.45 21.66 21.28
N ALA A 417 -35.73 21.52 20.16
CA ALA A 417 -36.00 22.31 18.96
C ALA A 417 -35.92 21.44 17.71
N ASN A 418 -37.09 21.13 17.24
CA ASN A 418 -37.41 20.44 15.99
C ASN A 418 -36.83 21.21 14.79
N VAL A 419 -35.76 20.72 14.20
CA VAL A 419 -35.30 21.14 12.87
C VAL A 419 -35.48 19.95 11.93
N LYS A 420 -36.41 20.11 11.00
CA LYS A 420 -36.71 19.18 9.91
C LYS A 420 -35.41 18.74 9.23
N ALA A 421 -34.93 17.53 9.52
CA ALA A 421 -33.91 16.87 8.76
C ALA A 421 -34.49 16.47 7.39
N LYS A 422 -33.97 17.10 6.35
CA LYS A 422 -34.14 16.63 4.99
C LYS A 422 -33.58 15.22 4.88
N ASP A 423 -34.38 14.32 4.35
CA ASP A 423 -34.04 12.97 3.94
C ASP A 423 -32.69 12.92 3.24
N LYS A 424 -31.64 12.54 3.97
CA LYS A 424 -30.41 12.02 3.37
C LYS A 424 -30.66 10.53 3.20
N ASN A 425 -30.93 10.13 1.96
CA ASN A 425 -30.85 8.78 1.47
C ASN A 425 -29.72 8.04 2.21
N LYS A 426 -30.07 7.07 3.04
CA LYS A 426 -29.13 6.13 3.64
C LYS A 426 -28.51 5.33 2.48
N GLU A 427 -27.41 5.80 1.91
CA GLU A 427 -26.50 4.93 1.20
C GLU A 427 -26.06 3.86 2.19
N LYS A 428 -26.63 2.66 2.05
CA LYS A 428 -26.18 1.47 2.77
C LYS A 428 -24.65 1.41 2.62
N GLY A 429 -23.95 1.33 3.74
CA GLY A 429 -22.50 1.44 3.80
C GLY A 429 -21.78 0.58 2.78
N LYS A 430 -21.15 1.24 1.82
CA LYS A 430 -20.30 0.61 0.80
C LYS A 430 -18.87 0.66 1.31
N SER A 431 -18.17 -0.47 1.35
CA SER A 431 -16.74 -0.50 1.61
C SER A 431 -15.98 -0.65 0.31
N PHE A 432 -15.05 0.26 0.08
CA PHE A 432 -14.19 0.24 -1.10
C PHE A 432 -13.01 -0.75 -1.00
N ALA A 433 -12.77 -1.35 0.18
CA ALA A 433 -11.62 -2.22 0.44
C ALA A 433 -11.97 -3.53 1.14
N TYR A 434 -13.24 -3.79 1.46
CA TYR A 434 -13.65 -5.06 2.07
C TYR A 434 -13.65 -6.19 1.05
N VAL A 435 -13.00 -7.32 1.37
CA VAL A 435 -13.00 -8.54 0.58
C VAL A 435 -13.39 -9.69 1.50
N PRO A 436 -14.56 -10.33 1.31
CA PRO A 436 -14.99 -11.48 2.10
C PRO A 436 -14.02 -12.66 2.00
N ARG A 437 -13.92 -13.45 3.07
CA ARG A 437 -13.16 -14.71 3.03
C ARG A 437 -13.94 -15.82 2.32
N GLU A 438 -15.27 -15.78 2.47
CA GLU A 438 -16.20 -16.78 1.92
C GLU A 438 -16.64 -16.36 0.52
N LEU A 439 -16.51 -17.26 -0.45
CA LEU A 439 -16.91 -17.01 -1.85
C LEU A 439 -18.38 -16.59 -1.98
N GLU A 440 -19.26 -17.20 -1.16
CA GLU A 440 -20.69 -16.91 -1.18
C GLU A 440 -21.04 -15.48 -0.81
N LYS A 441 -20.16 -14.80 -0.08
CA LYS A 441 -20.30 -13.40 0.32
C LYS A 441 -19.54 -12.44 -0.59
N ASP A 442 -18.64 -12.98 -1.44
CA ASP A 442 -17.80 -12.17 -2.36
C ASP A 442 -18.54 -11.91 -3.68
N LYS A 443 -19.45 -10.93 -3.66
CA LYS A 443 -20.22 -10.52 -4.83
C LYS A 443 -19.36 -10.08 -6.01
N GLN A 444 -18.23 -9.46 -5.75
CA GLN A 444 -17.32 -9.04 -6.81
C GLN A 444 -16.72 -10.25 -7.53
N LEU A 445 -16.26 -11.25 -6.78
CA LEU A 445 -15.70 -12.47 -7.38
C LEU A 445 -16.77 -13.31 -8.07
N GLN A 446 -17.96 -13.47 -7.46
CA GLN A 446 -19.08 -14.16 -8.10
C GLN A 446 -19.43 -13.54 -9.45
N LYS A 447 -19.54 -12.21 -9.49
CA LYS A 447 -19.87 -11.49 -10.73
C LYS A 447 -18.74 -11.58 -11.76
N ALA A 448 -17.49 -11.58 -11.31
CA ALA A 448 -16.34 -11.81 -12.19
C ALA A 448 -16.36 -13.20 -12.82
N ILE A 449 -16.74 -14.24 -12.06
CA ILE A 449 -16.95 -15.61 -12.56
C ILE A 449 -18.07 -15.64 -13.60
N GLU A 450 -19.23 -15.05 -13.34
CA GLU A 450 -20.34 -14.97 -14.30
C GLU A 450 -19.92 -14.29 -15.62
N ILE A 451 -19.23 -13.14 -15.53
CA ILE A 451 -18.74 -12.40 -16.70
C ILE A 451 -17.76 -13.28 -17.50
N MET A 452 -16.82 -13.94 -16.82
CA MET A 452 -15.85 -14.81 -17.48
C MET A 452 -16.51 -15.96 -18.22
N LEU A 453 -17.51 -16.60 -17.63
CA LEU A 453 -18.27 -17.68 -18.27
C LEU A 453 -19.06 -17.19 -19.48
N ALA A 454 -19.65 -15.99 -19.40
CA ALA A 454 -20.35 -15.39 -20.52
C ALA A 454 -19.40 -15.04 -21.68
N MET A 455 -18.20 -14.55 -21.41
CA MET A 455 -17.16 -14.27 -22.42
C MET A 455 -16.70 -15.54 -23.13
N ASP A 456 -16.48 -16.64 -22.40
CA ASP A 456 -16.08 -17.93 -22.97
C ASP A 456 -17.18 -18.51 -23.87
N ALA A 457 -18.44 -18.48 -23.42
CA ALA A 457 -19.60 -18.94 -24.21
C ALA A 457 -19.75 -18.13 -25.52
N SER A 458 -19.54 -16.81 -25.47
CA SER A 458 -19.59 -15.96 -26.67
C SER A 458 -18.46 -16.29 -27.65
N LYS A 459 -17.23 -16.51 -27.15
CA LYS A 459 -16.08 -16.93 -27.97
C LYS A 459 -16.30 -18.27 -28.63
N ARG A 460 -16.88 -19.26 -27.92
CA ARG A 460 -17.19 -20.59 -28.49
C ARG A 460 -18.20 -20.47 -29.64
N ARG A 461 -19.28 -19.68 -29.47
CA ARG A 461 -20.28 -19.44 -30.53
C ARG A 461 -19.70 -18.81 -31.79
N LEU A 462 -18.70 -17.90 -31.65
CA LEU A 462 -18.04 -17.27 -32.76
C LEU A 462 -17.08 -18.22 -33.52
N LEU A 463 -16.66 -19.32 -32.92
CA LEU A 463 -15.79 -20.35 -33.54
C LEU A 463 -16.60 -21.47 -34.20
N GLU A 464 -17.91 -21.62 -33.86
CA GLU A 464 -18.83 -22.60 -34.39
C GLU A 464 -19.61 -22.11 -35.61
N ASN A 465 -19.61 -20.79 -35.88
CA ASN A 465 -20.17 -20.14 -37.07
C ASN A 465 -19.07 -19.72 -38.08
#